data_2df104368fdcdcd9d36878ce4a269b7f
#
_entry.id   2df104368fdcdcd9d36878ce4a269b7f
#
_cell.length_a   1.000
_cell.length_b   1.000
_cell.length_c   1.000
_cell.angle_alpha   90.00
_cell.angle_beta   90.00
_cell.angle_gamma   90.00
#
_symmetry.space_group_name_H-M   'P 1'
#
loop_
_entity.id
_entity.type
_entity.pdbx_description
1 polymer ?
#
loop_
_entity_poly.entity_id
_entity_poly.type
_entity_poly.pdbx_seq_one_letter_code
_entity_poly.pdbx_strand_id
1 'polypeptide(L)'
;MKHEILEKNIGLMALLMVLAVSIGGLTQIVPLFFQDVTNEPVEGLKPYTALQLEGRDIYIREGCVGCHSQMIRPFRAETERYGHYSVAGESVWDHPFLWGSKRTGPDLARVGGRYSDEWQRAHLYNPRNVVPESKMPAYPWLVENKLDGKYTAKKMEVMRGFGIPYTDEDIAGAQDAVKGKTEMDAIVAYLQVLGTSIKNKR
;
A
#
# COMPACT_ATOMS: atom_id res chain seq x y z
N MET A 1 46.62 -10.33 -14.00
CA MET A 1 46.48 -9.22 -12.99
C MET A 1 46.52 -9.85 -11.61
N LYS A 2 47.26 -9.28 -10.69
CA LYS A 2 47.26 -9.81 -9.32
C LYS A 2 45.99 -9.31 -8.61
N HIS A 3 45.03 -10.17 -8.37
CA HIS A 3 43.78 -9.87 -7.68
C HIS A 3 44.04 -9.22 -6.31
N GLU A 4 45.15 -9.55 -5.71
CA GLU A 4 45.64 -9.02 -4.44
C GLU A 4 45.69 -7.48 -4.39
N ILE A 5 45.93 -6.80 -5.54
CA ILE A 5 45.91 -5.32 -5.61
C ILE A 5 44.50 -4.78 -5.36
N LEU A 6 43.48 -5.48 -5.87
CA LEU A 6 42.08 -5.09 -5.67
C LEU A 6 41.61 -5.39 -4.24
N GLU A 7 41.98 -6.57 -3.74
CA GLU A 7 41.55 -7.03 -2.43
C GLU A 7 42.20 -6.24 -1.27
N LYS A 8 43.45 -5.78 -1.44
CA LYS A 8 44.17 -4.99 -0.44
C LYS A 8 43.88 -3.50 -0.50
N ASN A 9 43.32 -2.98 -1.61
CA ASN A 9 42.98 -1.58 -1.76
C ASN A 9 41.47 -1.39 -1.64
N ILE A 10 41.00 -1.05 -0.44
CA ILE A 10 39.59 -0.91 -0.13
C ILE A 10 38.90 0.17 -0.97
N GLY A 11 39.58 1.25 -1.30
CA GLY A 11 39.06 2.32 -2.17
C GLY A 11 38.84 1.86 -3.60
N LEU A 12 39.82 1.15 -4.16
CA LEU A 12 39.73 0.61 -5.52
C LEU A 12 38.64 -0.49 -5.60
N MET A 13 38.58 -1.36 -4.59
CA MET A 13 37.55 -2.39 -4.49
C MET A 13 36.16 -1.78 -4.42
N ALA A 14 35.95 -0.78 -3.54
CA ALA A 14 34.67 -0.08 -3.43
C ALA A 14 34.26 0.60 -4.75
N LEU A 15 35.17 1.29 -5.41
CA LEU A 15 34.90 1.90 -6.73
C LEU A 15 34.46 0.88 -7.76
N LEU A 16 35.18 -0.24 -7.88
CA LEU A 16 34.85 -1.28 -8.84
C LEU A 16 33.52 -1.99 -8.51
N MET A 17 33.20 -2.20 -7.23
CA MET A 17 31.90 -2.72 -6.81
C MET A 17 30.76 -1.76 -7.19
N VAL A 18 30.92 -0.46 -6.92
CA VAL A 18 29.92 0.55 -7.31
C VAL A 18 29.70 0.55 -8.81
N LEU A 19 30.79 0.52 -9.62
CA LEU A 19 30.69 0.47 -11.08
C LEU A 19 29.96 -0.79 -11.55
N ALA A 20 30.34 -1.95 -11.05
CA ALA A 20 29.72 -3.23 -11.45
C ALA A 20 28.23 -3.30 -11.08
N VAL A 21 27.88 -2.89 -9.85
CA VAL A 21 26.49 -2.85 -9.39
C VAL A 21 25.67 -1.82 -10.15
N SER A 22 26.26 -0.65 -10.45
CA SER A 22 25.59 0.40 -11.23
C SER A 22 25.26 -0.06 -12.64
N ILE A 23 26.19 -0.73 -13.34
CA ILE A 23 25.92 -1.25 -14.68
C ILE A 23 24.75 -2.23 -14.64
N GLY A 24 24.78 -3.22 -13.74
CA GLY A 24 23.70 -4.21 -13.63
C GLY A 24 22.37 -3.57 -13.18
N GLY A 25 22.40 -2.70 -12.18
CA GLY A 25 21.20 -2.03 -11.65
C GLY A 25 20.57 -1.07 -12.67
N LEU A 26 21.37 -0.19 -13.28
CA LEU A 26 20.87 0.76 -14.27
C LEU A 26 20.30 0.08 -15.53
N THR A 27 20.90 -1.02 -15.97
CA THR A 27 20.39 -1.77 -17.12
C THR A 27 18.97 -2.31 -16.88
N GLN A 28 18.62 -2.61 -15.63
CA GLN A 28 17.28 -3.09 -15.26
C GLN A 28 16.32 -1.95 -14.91
N ILE A 29 16.81 -0.89 -14.26
CA ILE A 29 15.95 0.20 -13.76
C ILE A 29 15.59 1.20 -14.85
N VAL A 30 16.59 1.62 -15.67
CA VAL A 30 16.38 2.67 -16.69
C VAL A 30 15.26 2.33 -17.69
N PRO A 31 15.16 1.09 -18.23
CA PRO A 31 14.06 0.74 -19.13
C PRO A 31 12.66 0.92 -18.53
N LEU A 32 12.52 0.78 -17.21
CA LEU A 32 11.21 0.94 -16.54
C LEU A 32 10.67 2.37 -16.62
N PHE A 33 11.53 3.37 -16.72
CA PHE A 33 11.11 4.77 -16.90
C PHE A 33 10.45 5.03 -18.26
N PHE A 34 10.61 4.13 -19.22
CA PHE A 34 10.07 4.23 -20.58
C PHE A 34 8.94 3.21 -20.83
N GLN A 35 8.45 2.56 -19.77
CA GLN A 35 7.37 1.57 -19.87
C GLN A 35 6.06 2.16 -19.33
N ASP A 36 5.22 2.66 -20.22
CA ASP A 36 3.91 3.27 -19.86
C ASP A 36 3.01 2.28 -19.11
N VAL A 37 3.02 0.99 -19.49
CA VAL A 37 2.22 -0.07 -18.86
C VAL A 37 2.41 -0.18 -17.34
N THR A 38 3.58 0.19 -16.83
CA THR A 38 3.89 0.16 -15.39
C THR A 38 3.63 1.49 -14.70
N ASN A 39 3.47 2.57 -15.47
CA ASN A 39 3.37 3.94 -14.95
C ASN A 39 1.97 4.54 -15.11
N GLU A 40 1.14 3.97 -16.00
CA GLU A 40 -0.22 4.45 -16.23
C GLU A 40 -1.20 3.89 -15.19
N PRO A 41 -2.04 4.76 -14.57
CA PRO A 41 -3.09 4.29 -13.68
C PRO A 41 -4.13 3.48 -14.45
N VAL A 42 -4.69 2.45 -13.82
CA VAL A 42 -5.84 1.75 -14.40
C VAL A 42 -7.04 2.69 -14.50
N GLU A 43 -7.87 2.47 -15.53
CA GLU A 43 -9.09 3.24 -15.72
C GLU A 43 -9.99 3.20 -14.48
N GLY A 44 -10.40 4.37 -14.01
CA GLY A 44 -11.27 4.53 -12.84
C GLY A 44 -10.51 4.52 -11.51
N LEU A 45 -9.18 4.43 -11.49
CA LEU A 45 -8.39 4.65 -10.29
C LEU A 45 -8.58 6.10 -9.82
N LYS A 46 -8.81 6.27 -8.53
CA LYS A 46 -8.92 7.58 -7.89
C LYS A 46 -7.89 7.69 -6.78
N PRO A 47 -7.34 8.89 -6.53
CA PRO A 47 -6.51 9.14 -5.35
C PRO A 47 -7.26 8.78 -4.07
N TYR A 48 -6.53 8.36 -3.05
CA TYR A 48 -7.13 8.16 -1.73
C TYR A 48 -7.73 9.46 -1.21
N THR A 49 -8.96 9.41 -0.72
CA THR A 49 -9.52 10.53 0.04
C THR A 49 -8.70 10.77 1.31
N ALA A 50 -8.84 11.94 1.93
CA ALA A 50 -8.14 12.26 3.18
C ALA A 50 -8.30 11.17 4.25
N LEU A 51 -9.52 10.65 4.43
CA LEU A 51 -9.82 9.60 5.40
C LEU A 51 -9.17 8.25 5.02
N GLN A 52 -9.19 7.88 3.73
CA GLN A 52 -8.54 6.66 3.22
C GLN A 52 -7.03 6.73 3.37
N LEU A 53 -6.43 7.90 3.15
CA LEU A 53 -4.98 8.12 3.32
C LEU A 53 -4.56 7.96 4.78
N GLU A 54 -5.33 8.51 5.73
CA GLU A 54 -5.10 8.26 7.16
C GLU A 54 -5.25 6.77 7.50
N GLY A 55 -6.25 6.10 6.92
CA GLY A 55 -6.44 4.65 7.09
C GLY A 55 -5.27 3.83 6.57
N ARG A 56 -4.66 4.24 5.44
CA ARG A 56 -3.45 3.63 4.91
C ARG A 56 -2.26 3.79 5.87
N ASP A 57 -2.10 4.97 6.45
CA ASP A 57 -1.02 5.22 7.42
C ASP A 57 -1.21 4.37 8.69
N ILE A 58 -2.44 4.22 9.16
CA ILE A 58 -2.78 3.33 10.28
C ILE A 58 -2.48 1.87 9.91
N TYR A 59 -2.83 1.42 8.72
CA TYR A 59 -2.55 0.07 8.23
C TYR A 59 -1.04 -0.25 8.25
N ILE A 60 -0.20 0.74 7.88
CA ILE A 60 1.26 0.62 7.93
C ILE A 60 1.74 0.63 9.39
N ARG A 61 1.27 1.57 10.19
CA ARG A 61 1.66 1.75 11.61
C ARG A 61 1.36 0.52 12.45
N GLU A 62 0.17 -0.07 12.29
CA GLU A 62 -0.25 -1.27 13.02
C GLU A 62 0.41 -2.55 12.49
N GLY A 63 1.21 -2.46 11.44
CA GLY A 63 1.97 -3.59 10.89
C GLY A 63 1.13 -4.61 10.14
N CYS A 64 -0.06 -4.26 9.68
CA CYS A 64 -0.97 -5.16 8.96
C CYS A 64 -0.30 -5.79 7.72
N VAL A 65 0.56 -5.02 7.04
CA VAL A 65 1.34 -5.47 5.87
C VAL A 65 2.29 -6.63 6.19
N GLY A 66 2.68 -6.81 7.46
CA GLY A 66 3.54 -7.91 7.90
C GLY A 66 2.84 -9.28 7.90
N CYS A 67 1.51 -9.30 7.97
CA CYS A 67 0.70 -10.52 7.99
C CYS A 67 -0.20 -10.67 6.77
N HIS A 68 -0.56 -9.56 6.09
CA HIS A 68 -1.44 -9.51 4.93
C HIS A 68 -0.70 -8.96 3.72
N SER A 69 -0.70 -9.68 2.61
CA SER A 69 -0.27 -9.14 1.32
C SER A 69 -1.40 -8.36 0.65
N GLN A 70 -1.03 -7.48 -0.28
CA GLN A 70 -1.96 -6.76 -1.16
C GLN A 70 -1.56 -6.98 -2.63
N MET A 71 -1.19 -8.20 -2.99
CA MET A 71 -0.82 -8.54 -4.37
C MET A 71 -1.26 -9.98 -4.67
N ILE A 72 -2.21 -10.11 -5.58
CA ILE A 72 -2.66 -11.39 -6.11
C ILE A 72 -1.79 -11.71 -7.32
N ARG A 73 -1.09 -12.84 -7.26
CA ARG A 73 -0.26 -13.31 -8.37
C ARG A 73 -1.13 -13.92 -9.48
N PRO A 74 -0.66 -13.93 -10.76
CA PRO A 74 -1.42 -14.46 -11.89
C PRO A 74 -1.44 -15.99 -11.93
N PHE A 75 -1.66 -16.63 -10.77
CA PHE A 75 -1.82 -18.08 -10.64
C PHE A 75 -3.29 -18.43 -10.46
N ARG A 76 -3.73 -19.50 -11.13
CA ARG A 76 -5.12 -19.95 -11.09
C ARG A 76 -5.66 -20.09 -9.65
N ALA A 77 -4.91 -20.74 -8.77
CA ALA A 77 -5.31 -20.93 -7.38
C ALA A 77 -5.50 -19.62 -6.61
N GLU A 78 -4.75 -18.56 -6.94
CA GLU A 78 -4.89 -17.25 -6.30
C GLU A 78 -6.04 -16.46 -6.88
N THR A 79 -6.18 -16.45 -8.19
CA THR A 79 -7.27 -15.72 -8.86
C THR A 79 -8.65 -16.35 -8.57
N GLU A 80 -8.74 -17.65 -8.44
CA GLU A 80 -9.98 -18.33 -7.99
C GLU A 80 -10.33 -17.98 -6.55
N ARG A 81 -9.32 -17.83 -5.68
CA ARG A 81 -9.54 -17.54 -4.25
C ARG A 81 -9.85 -16.08 -3.96
N TYR A 82 -9.10 -15.17 -4.58
CA TYR A 82 -9.09 -13.74 -4.21
C TYR A 82 -9.75 -12.85 -5.27
N GLY A 83 -9.78 -13.26 -6.51
CA GLY A 83 -10.24 -12.47 -7.66
C GLY A 83 -9.10 -12.15 -8.62
N HIS A 84 -9.32 -11.20 -9.52
CA HIS A 84 -8.36 -10.83 -10.56
C HIS A 84 -6.96 -10.53 -10.00
N TYR A 85 -5.91 -10.99 -10.67
CA TYR A 85 -4.53 -10.73 -10.27
C TYR A 85 -4.22 -9.21 -10.27
N SER A 86 -3.26 -8.82 -9.44
CA SER A 86 -2.86 -7.43 -9.30
C SER A 86 -2.06 -6.96 -10.51
N VAL A 87 -2.30 -5.72 -10.94
CA VAL A 87 -1.56 -5.06 -12.01
C VAL A 87 -0.88 -3.80 -11.48
N ALA A 88 0.25 -3.41 -12.08
CA ALA A 88 1.04 -2.26 -11.63
C ALA A 88 0.21 -0.96 -11.56
N GLY A 89 -0.65 -0.75 -12.56
CA GLY A 89 -1.50 0.43 -12.66
C GLY A 89 -2.48 0.66 -11.50
N GLU A 90 -2.75 -0.36 -10.66
CA GLU A 90 -3.57 -0.18 -9.45
C GLU A 90 -2.84 0.56 -8.33
N SER A 91 -1.52 0.48 -8.30
CA SER A 91 -0.69 0.98 -7.20
C SER A 91 0.23 2.12 -7.60
N VAL A 92 0.05 2.73 -8.78
CA VAL A 92 0.94 3.80 -9.28
C VAL A 92 1.02 5.00 -8.36
N TRP A 93 0.01 5.21 -7.51
CA TRP A 93 -0.03 6.28 -6.51
C TRP A 93 0.31 5.83 -5.10
N ASP A 94 0.68 4.56 -4.92
CA ASP A 94 1.11 4.04 -3.63
C ASP A 94 2.60 4.31 -3.38
N HIS A 95 2.91 5.06 -2.35
CA HIS A 95 4.25 5.38 -1.91
C HIS A 95 4.38 5.10 -0.41
N PRO A 96 5.04 3.99 -0.03
CA PRO A 96 5.52 2.85 -0.82
C PRO A 96 4.42 1.88 -1.24
N PHE A 97 4.73 0.95 -2.16
CA PHE A 97 3.86 -0.20 -2.45
C PHE A 97 3.74 -1.10 -1.23
N LEU A 98 2.51 -1.57 -0.97
CA LEU A 98 2.22 -2.45 0.17
C LEU A 98 1.95 -3.90 -0.27
N TRP A 99 2.56 -4.32 -1.35
CA TRP A 99 2.30 -5.63 -1.95
C TRP A 99 2.55 -6.78 -0.99
N GLY A 100 3.70 -6.82 -0.34
CA GLY A 100 4.07 -7.88 0.61
C GLY A 100 4.11 -9.28 -0.01
N SER A 101 4.90 -10.16 0.57
CA SER A 101 5.03 -11.54 0.11
C SER A 101 4.56 -12.56 1.16
N LYS A 102 4.30 -12.13 2.38
CA LYS A 102 3.88 -12.99 3.48
C LYS A 102 2.36 -12.93 3.67
N ARG A 103 1.76 -14.09 3.87
CA ARG A 103 0.33 -14.27 4.10
C ARG A 103 0.10 -15.14 5.34
N THR A 104 0.31 -14.58 6.53
CA THR A 104 -0.19 -15.18 7.78
C THR A 104 -1.72 -15.09 7.81
N GLY A 105 -2.26 -13.96 7.33
CA GLY A 105 -3.67 -13.78 6.98
C GLY A 105 -3.90 -13.80 5.46
N PRO A 106 -5.15 -13.66 4.99
CA PRO A 106 -5.49 -13.62 3.56
C PRO A 106 -4.93 -12.37 2.87
N ASP A 107 -4.80 -12.44 1.55
CA ASP A 107 -4.51 -11.27 0.71
C ASP A 107 -5.67 -10.27 0.74
N LEU A 108 -5.38 -8.97 0.84
CA LEU A 108 -6.36 -7.90 0.96
C LEU A 108 -6.54 -7.06 -0.31
N ALA A 109 -5.84 -7.38 -1.41
CA ALA A 109 -5.91 -6.59 -2.64
C ALA A 109 -7.33 -6.48 -3.24
N ARG A 110 -8.25 -7.36 -2.87
CA ARG A 110 -9.66 -7.37 -3.34
C ARG A 110 -10.66 -7.39 -2.19
N VAL A 111 -10.28 -6.85 -1.03
CA VAL A 111 -11.16 -6.86 0.14
C VAL A 111 -12.26 -5.79 0.07
N GLY A 112 -12.05 -4.73 -0.70
CA GLY A 112 -13.00 -3.64 -0.84
C GLY A 112 -14.39 -4.10 -1.28
N GLY A 113 -15.41 -3.76 -0.49
CA GLY A 113 -16.81 -4.15 -0.70
C GLY A 113 -17.08 -5.66 -0.63
N ARG A 114 -16.14 -6.46 -0.10
CA ARG A 114 -16.36 -7.90 0.14
C ARG A 114 -17.11 -8.15 1.43
N TYR A 115 -16.86 -7.35 2.43
CA TYR A 115 -17.51 -7.37 3.75
C TYR A 115 -18.11 -6.00 4.05
N SER A 116 -19.16 -5.94 4.88
CA SER A 116 -19.72 -4.66 5.31
C SER A 116 -18.81 -3.92 6.28
N ASP A 117 -19.05 -2.63 6.46
CA ASP A 117 -18.27 -1.80 7.40
C ASP A 117 -18.39 -2.33 8.83
N GLU A 118 -19.59 -2.80 9.23
CA GLU A 118 -19.85 -3.38 10.55
C GLU A 118 -19.03 -4.65 10.77
N TRP A 119 -18.94 -5.49 9.73
CA TRP A 119 -18.11 -6.70 9.80
C TRP A 119 -16.64 -6.33 9.95
N GLN A 120 -16.15 -5.36 9.16
CA GLN A 120 -14.76 -4.88 9.26
C GLN A 120 -14.47 -4.33 10.66
N ARG A 121 -15.39 -3.52 11.22
CA ARG A 121 -15.25 -2.97 12.58
C ARG A 121 -15.21 -4.07 13.64
N ALA A 122 -16.13 -5.02 13.59
CA ALA A 122 -16.17 -6.13 14.53
C ALA A 122 -14.91 -7.00 14.44
N HIS A 123 -14.43 -7.25 13.20
CA HIS A 123 -13.23 -8.03 12.96
C HIS A 123 -11.96 -7.33 13.45
N LEU A 124 -11.81 -6.04 13.21
CA LEU A 124 -10.64 -5.29 13.67
C LEU A 124 -10.67 -5.08 15.18
N TYR A 125 -11.84 -4.82 15.77
CA TYR A 125 -11.99 -4.68 17.22
C TYR A 125 -11.54 -5.94 17.95
N ASN A 126 -12.09 -7.09 17.56
CA ASN A 126 -11.62 -8.40 18.00
C ASN A 126 -11.96 -9.45 16.92
N PRO A 127 -10.97 -9.97 16.20
CA PRO A 127 -11.20 -10.91 15.10
C PRO A 127 -12.04 -12.14 15.47
N ARG A 128 -11.94 -12.58 16.72
CA ARG A 128 -12.68 -13.76 17.24
C ARG A 128 -14.18 -13.53 17.38
N ASN A 129 -14.64 -12.27 17.31
CA ASN A 129 -16.08 -11.97 17.29
C ASN A 129 -16.77 -12.46 16.02
N VAL A 130 -16.04 -12.55 14.91
CA VAL A 130 -16.56 -12.96 13.60
C VAL A 130 -15.87 -14.22 13.05
N VAL A 131 -14.67 -14.53 13.54
CA VAL A 131 -13.91 -15.75 13.19
C VAL A 131 -13.31 -16.31 14.49
N PRO A 132 -14.01 -17.21 15.20
CA PRO A 132 -13.61 -17.66 16.55
C PRO A 132 -12.19 -18.22 16.65
N GLU A 133 -11.68 -18.88 15.61
CA GLU A 133 -10.35 -19.49 15.57
C GLU A 133 -9.25 -18.55 15.08
N SER A 134 -9.54 -17.26 14.89
CA SER A 134 -8.59 -16.28 14.34
C SER A 134 -7.35 -16.15 15.20
N LYS A 135 -6.18 -16.18 14.54
CA LYS A 135 -4.88 -15.89 15.13
C LYS A 135 -4.50 -14.41 15.04
N MET A 136 -5.30 -13.60 14.34
CA MET A 136 -5.08 -12.17 14.21
C MET A 136 -5.20 -11.49 15.59
N PRO A 137 -4.33 -10.54 15.94
CA PRO A 137 -4.48 -9.73 17.14
C PRO A 137 -5.74 -8.85 17.08
N ALA A 138 -6.23 -8.44 18.24
CA ALA A 138 -7.30 -7.47 18.36
C ALA A 138 -6.73 -6.05 18.40
N TYR A 139 -7.48 -5.07 17.87
CA TYR A 139 -7.09 -3.66 17.80
C TYR A 139 -8.20 -2.76 18.39
N PRO A 140 -8.57 -2.92 19.68
CA PRO A 140 -9.68 -2.18 20.27
C PRO A 140 -9.42 -0.66 20.34
N TRP A 141 -8.17 -0.22 20.48
CA TRP A 141 -7.79 1.19 20.54
C TRP A 141 -8.17 1.99 19.29
N LEU A 142 -8.34 1.35 18.14
CA LEU A 142 -8.75 2.02 16.89
C LEU A 142 -10.13 2.69 17.01
N VAL A 143 -11.00 2.21 17.90
CA VAL A 143 -12.31 2.83 18.16
C VAL A 143 -12.19 4.04 19.08
N GLU A 144 -11.22 4.01 20.00
CA GLU A 144 -11.03 5.04 21.01
C GLU A 144 -10.25 6.24 20.48
N ASN A 145 -9.22 5.96 19.68
CA ASN A 145 -8.34 6.98 19.12
C ASN A 145 -9.05 7.80 18.04
N LYS A 146 -9.01 9.12 18.19
CA LYS A 146 -9.57 10.07 17.22
C LYS A 146 -8.49 10.75 16.41
N LEU A 147 -8.80 11.00 15.16
CA LEU A 147 -7.96 11.74 14.24
C LEU A 147 -8.13 13.25 14.47
N ASP A 148 -7.02 13.98 14.49
CA ASP A 148 -7.01 15.44 14.56
C ASP A 148 -6.87 16.12 13.20
N GLY A 149 -6.43 15.36 12.18
CA GLY A 149 -6.24 15.83 10.81
C GLY A 149 -5.10 16.82 10.60
N LYS A 150 -4.31 17.11 11.64
CA LYS A 150 -3.30 18.18 11.63
C LYS A 150 -2.31 18.11 10.47
N TYR A 151 -1.93 16.90 10.09
CA TYR A 151 -0.95 16.67 9.04
C TYR A 151 -1.54 16.14 7.73
N THR A 152 -2.85 15.89 7.66
CA THR A 152 -3.48 15.24 6.50
C THR A 152 -3.31 16.07 5.23
N ALA A 153 -3.57 17.38 5.28
CA ALA A 153 -3.34 18.28 4.16
C ALA A 153 -1.88 18.26 3.68
N LYS A 154 -0.92 18.28 4.64
CA LYS A 154 0.50 18.23 4.33
C LYS A 154 0.92 16.92 3.67
N LYS A 155 0.36 15.79 4.11
CA LYS A 155 0.58 14.49 3.48
C LYS A 155 0.09 14.52 2.02
N MET A 156 -1.11 15.03 1.77
CA MET A 156 -1.68 15.15 0.41
C MET A 156 -0.85 16.08 -0.48
N GLU A 157 -0.32 17.20 0.05
CA GLU A 157 0.63 18.06 -0.69
C GLU A 157 1.89 17.30 -1.10
N VAL A 158 2.48 16.54 -0.19
CA VAL A 158 3.67 15.73 -0.47
C VAL A 158 3.36 14.67 -1.53
N MET A 159 2.22 13.99 -1.41
CA MET A 159 1.78 12.98 -2.37
C MET A 159 1.52 13.61 -3.76
N ARG A 160 0.95 14.82 -3.81
CA ARG A 160 0.82 15.60 -5.06
C ARG A 160 2.18 15.88 -5.70
N GLY A 161 3.21 16.14 -4.88
CA GLY A 161 4.59 16.30 -5.35
C GLY A 161 5.16 15.04 -6.02
N PHE A 162 4.63 13.85 -5.72
CA PHE A 162 4.93 12.58 -6.41
C PHE A 162 4.04 12.32 -7.64
N GLY A 163 3.22 13.28 -8.05
CA GLY A 163 2.38 13.17 -9.25
C GLY A 163 0.97 12.64 -9.01
N ILE A 164 0.53 12.50 -7.76
CA ILE A 164 -0.84 12.10 -7.47
C ILE A 164 -1.79 13.30 -7.71
N PRO A 165 -2.89 13.13 -8.44
CA PRO A 165 -3.73 14.23 -8.93
C PRO A 165 -4.69 14.77 -7.84
N TYR A 166 -4.16 15.23 -6.71
CA TYR A 166 -4.94 15.96 -5.70
C TYR A 166 -5.21 17.40 -6.14
N THR A 167 -6.45 17.84 -6.03
CA THR A 167 -6.84 19.23 -6.27
C THR A 167 -6.55 20.12 -5.05
N ASP A 168 -6.59 21.43 -5.23
CA ASP A 168 -6.44 22.37 -4.10
C ASP A 168 -7.61 22.26 -3.12
N GLU A 169 -8.82 21.94 -3.61
CA GLU A 169 -10.00 21.69 -2.80
C GLU A 169 -9.84 20.44 -1.95
N ASP A 170 -9.29 19.34 -2.50
CA ASP A 170 -9.03 18.11 -1.75
C ASP A 170 -8.10 18.38 -0.58
N ILE A 171 -7.05 19.16 -0.81
CA ILE A 171 -6.03 19.49 0.19
C ILE A 171 -6.62 20.45 1.25
N ALA A 172 -7.34 21.48 0.80
CA ALA A 172 -7.93 22.45 1.72
C ALA A 172 -8.98 21.83 2.65
N GLY A 173 -9.80 20.89 2.13
CA GLY A 173 -10.83 20.19 2.90
C GLY A 173 -10.30 19.00 3.74
N ALA A 174 -9.04 18.62 3.59
CA ALA A 174 -8.51 17.37 4.13
C ALA A 174 -8.61 17.28 5.66
N GLN A 175 -8.31 18.35 6.40
CA GLN A 175 -8.37 18.35 7.85
C GLN A 175 -9.80 18.15 8.35
N ASP A 176 -10.76 18.88 7.79
CA ASP A 176 -12.16 18.82 8.19
C ASP A 176 -12.78 17.45 7.85
N ALA A 177 -12.36 16.83 6.75
CA ALA A 177 -12.83 15.51 6.35
C ALA A 177 -12.46 14.40 7.33
N VAL A 178 -11.39 14.55 8.12
CA VAL A 178 -10.91 13.52 9.06
C VAL A 178 -11.06 13.89 10.52
N LYS A 179 -11.15 15.17 10.86
CA LYS A 179 -11.23 15.65 12.24
C LYS A 179 -12.40 15.03 13.01
N GLY A 180 -12.08 14.42 14.13
CA GLY A 180 -13.07 13.79 15.01
C GLY A 180 -13.53 12.40 14.59
N LYS A 181 -13.14 11.93 13.41
CA LYS A 181 -13.28 10.52 13.01
C LYS A 181 -12.35 9.64 13.85
N THR A 182 -12.71 8.38 14.01
CA THR A 182 -11.86 7.41 14.71
C THR A 182 -10.82 6.80 13.75
N GLU A 183 -9.76 6.24 14.31
CA GLU A 183 -8.81 5.44 13.53
C GLU A 183 -9.50 4.23 12.89
N MET A 184 -10.52 3.67 13.55
CA MET A 184 -11.36 2.62 12.99
C MET A 184 -12.10 3.08 11.73
N ASP A 185 -12.66 4.30 11.72
CA ASP A 185 -13.33 4.86 10.55
C ASP A 185 -12.36 4.95 9.36
N ALA A 186 -11.14 5.40 9.62
CA ALA A 186 -10.14 5.57 8.58
C ALA A 186 -9.65 4.25 8.00
N ILE A 187 -9.32 3.27 8.84
CA ILE A 187 -8.83 1.98 8.35
C ILE A 187 -9.92 1.22 7.59
N VAL A 188 -11.18 1.29 8.02
CA VAL A 188 -12.30 0.70 7.29
C VAL A 188 -12.48 1.37 5.94
N ALA A 189 -12.42 2.71 5.87
CA ALA A 189 -12.48 3.44 4.61
C ALA A 189 -11.35 3.05 3.64
N TYR A 190 -10.14 2.82 4.16
CA TYR A 190 -9.02 2.32 3.37
C TYR A 190 -9.27 0.89 2.87
N LEU A 191 -9.68 -0.04 3.73
CA LEU A 191 -9.95 -1.42 3.34
C LEU A 191 -11.06 -1.52 2.29
N GLN A 192 -12.08 -0.66 2.36
CA GLN A 192 -13.21 -0.66 1.44
C GLN A 192 -12.88 -0.15 0.02
N VAL A 193 -11.78 0.58 -0.16
CA VAL A 193 -11.38 1.02 -1.49
C VAL A 193 -10.45 0.03 -2.21
N LEU A 194 -9.81 -0.89 -1.47
CA LEU A 194 -8.83 -1.81 -2.03
C LEU A 194 -9.41 -2.69 -3.15
N GLY A 195 -8.79 -2.59 -4.33
CA GLY A 195 -9.11 -3.39 -5.51
C GLY A 195 -10.45 -3.06 -6.19
N THR A 196 -11.09 -1.95 -5.83
CA THR A 196 -12.39 -1.59 -6.42
C THR A 196 -12.28 -1.07 -7.86
N SER A 197 -11.12 -0.53 -8.26
CA SER A 197 -10.88 0.01 -9.60
C SER A 197 -10.90 -1.05 -10.72
N ILE A 198 -10.60 -2.32 -10.42
CA ILE A 198 -10.60 -3.40 -11.42
C ILE A 198 -11.62 -4.51 -11.17
N LYS A 199 -12.56 -4.30 -10.27
CA LYS A 199 -13.59 -5.30 -9.90
C LYS A 199 -14.38 -5.86 -11.11
N ASN A 200 -14.51 -5.05 -12.17
CA ASN A 200 -15.30 -5.38 -13.36
C ASN A 200 -14.46 -5.81 -14.57
N LYS A 201 -13.13 -5.86 -14.45
CA LYS A 201 -12.28 -6.42 -15.52
C LYS A 201 -12.18 -7.93 -15.33
N ARG A 202 -13.05 -8.67 -16.03
CA ARG A 202 -12.96 -10.13 -16.22
C ARG A 202 -12.15 -10.44 -17.47
#